data_81f78bd4059e3fd2ce6a35e5c73fe75a
#
_entry.id   81f78bd4059e3fd2ce6a35e5c73fe75a
#
_cell.length_a   1.000
_cell.length_b   1.000
_cell.length_c   1.000
_cell.angle_alpha   90.00
_cell.angle_beta   90.00
_cell.angle_gamma   90.00
#
_symmetry.space_group_name_H-M   'P 1'
#
loop_
_entity.id
_entity.type
_entity.pdbx_description
1 polymer ?
#
loop_
_entity_poly.entity_id
_entity_poly.type
_entity_poly.pdbx_seq_one_letter_code
_entity_poly.pdbx_strand_id
1 'polypeptide(L)'
;NNFKKIEIPCLIEGRENKTRLGKIKAHYDVYMLWKNALKKIKKNDWIYIQFPLLEHTMLFSLLIKNLEKRGIHTSIIIHDVEAIRFTLRNDVPLSRKIRMRFEEISSFKNCSKIIVHNEKMKSFMHEKWKIHKDKMDILGIFDYLVENYNEELLEKRNLSRKGPVIIAGALSKHKAGYIYNLPENCNFNLYGINFEREKASSNTNYVGAFNPEELIYNLQGSFGLVWDGDS
;
A
#
# COMPACT_ATOMS: atom_id res chain seq x y z
N ASN A 1 -20.02 -6.49 16.99
CA ASN A 1 -18.86 -5.66 16.60
C ASN A 1 -19.38 -4.35 16.03
N ASN A 2 -19.08 -3.24 16.71
CA ASN A 2 -19.58 -1.91 16.36
C ASN A 2 -18.58 -1.13 15.51
N PHE A 3 -17.97 -1.77 14.48
CA PHE A 3 -17.16 -1.06 13.52
C PHE A 3 -18.06 -0.32 12.53
N LYS A 4 -17.78 0.97 12.36
CA LYS A 4 -18.43 1.78 11.33
C LYS A 4 -17.38 2.20 10.31
N LYS A 5 -17.57 1.81 9.06
CA LYS A 5 -16.76 2.31 7.95
C LYS A 5 -17.13 3.77 7.66
N ILE A 6 -16.13 4.64 7.59
CA ILE A 6 -16.29 6.05 7.18
C ILE A 6 -15.45 6.21 5.91
N GLU A 7 -16.13 6.43 4.80
CA GLU A 7 -15.47 6.78 3.55
C GLU A 7 -15.37 8.30 3.47
N ILE A 8 -14.13 8.79 3.31
CA ILE A 8 -13.88 10.21 3.11
C ILE A 8 -13.64 10.38 1.61
N PRO A 9 -14.48 11.17 0.91
CA PRO A 9 -14.30 11.37 -0.50
C PRO A 9 -12.92 11.98 -0.75
N CYS A 10 -12.16 11.36 -1.65
CA CYS A 10 -10.96 11.97 -2.21
C CYS A 10 -11.34 13.24 -2.94
N LEU A 11 -10.46 14.21 -3.00
CA LEU A 11 -10.68 15.40 -3.84
C LEU A 11 -10.89 14.95 -5.28
N ILE A 12 -12.03 15.35 -5.81
CA ILE A 12 -12.55 14.99 -7.12
C ILE A 12 -11.50 15.32 -8.19
N GLU A 13 -11.26 14.37 -9.08
CA GLU A 13 -10.60 14.56 -10.35
C GLU A 13 -11.04 15.89 -11.02
N GLY A 14 -10.09 16.69 -11.45
CA GLY A 14 -10.36 17.97 -12.13
C GLY A 14 -10.01 19.23 -11.34
N ARG A 15 -9.68 19.15 -10.07
CA ARG A 15 -9.12 20.27 -9.29
C ARG A 15 -7.58 20.27 -9.23
N GLU A 16 -6.94 19.81 -10.27
CA GLU A 16 -5.49 20.02 -10.41
C GLU A 16 -5.21 21.51 -10.63
N ASN A 17 -5.26 22.26 -9.55
CA ASN A 17 -4.73 23.60 -9.53
C ASN A 17 -3.21 23.51 -9.63
N LYS A 18 -2.68 23.66 -10.86
CA LYS A 18 -1.25 23.62 -11.19
C LYS A 18 -0.44 24.72 -10.49
N THR A 19 -1.09 25.68 -9.85
CA THR A 19 -0.43 26.78 -9.13
C THR A 19 0.01 26.35 -7.72
N ARG A 20 1.08 26.97 -7.19
CA ARG A 20 1.54 26.72 -5.81
C ARG A 20 0.46 26.99 -4.76
N LEU A 21 -0.29 28.08 -4.91
CA LEU A 21 -1.40 28.43 -4.02
C LEU A 21 -2.55 27.42 -4.11
N GLY A 22 -2.86 26.92 -5.32
CA GLY A 22 -3.86 25.89 -5.52
C GLY A 22 -3.52 24.58 -4.81
N LYS A 23 -2.24 24.17 -4.81
CA LYS A 23 -1.78 22.99 -4.07
C LYS A 23 -1.94 23.16 -2.56
N ILE A 24 -1.59 24.32 -2.01
CA ILE A 24 -1.78 24.62 -0.58
C ILE A 24 -3.26 24.57 -0.22
N LYS A 25 -4.13 25.18 -1.05
CA LYS A 25 -5.57 25.11 -0.86
C LYS A 25 -6.10 23.69 -0.88
N ALA A 26 -5.62 22.84 -1.80
CA ALA A 26 -6.02 21.44 -1.87
C ALA A 26 -5.72 20.68 -0.57
N HIS A 27 -4.54 20.85 0.03
CA HIS A 27 -4.22 20.28 1.33
C HIS A 27 -5.15 20.76 2.45
N TYR A 28 -5.51 22.03 2.45
CA TYR A 28 -6.47 22.58 3.41
C TYR A 28 -7.88 22.03 3.19
N ASP A 29 -8.33 21.94 1.95
CA ASP A 29 -9.66 21.40 1.61
C ASP A 29 -9.78 19.93 2.05
N VAL A 30 -8.77 19.10 1.80
CA VAL A 30 -8.70 17.70 2.28
C VAL A 30 -8.75 17.65 3.81
N TYR A 31 -7.96 18.48 4.49
CA TYR A 31 -7.99 18.56 5.95
C TYR A 31 -9.40 18.88 6.49
N MET A 32 -10.11 19.82 5.85
CA MET A 32 -11.47 20.19 6.24
C MET A 32 -12.49 19.08 5.98
N LEU A 33 -12.35 18.34 4.86
CA LEU A 33 -13.17 17.14 4.58
C LEU A 33 -13.02 16.11 5.69
N TRP A 34 -11.78 15.78 6.07
CA TRP A 34 -11.48 14.83 7.13
C TRP A 34 -12.03 15.30 8.48
N LYS A 35 -11.80 16.56 8.83
CA LYS A 35 -12.29 17.17 10.06
C LYS A 35 -13.81 17.09 10.16
N ASN A 36 -14.53 17.36 9.05
CA ASN A 36 -15.98 17.29 9.01
C ASN A 36 -16.49 15.85 9.11
N ALA A 37 -15.88 14.90 8.40
CA ALA A 37 -16.24 13.48 8.47
C ALA A 37 -16.09 12.91 9.89
N LEU A 38 -15.05 13.35 10.62
CA LEU A 38 -14.72 12.89 11.95
C LEU A 38 -15.33 13.76 13.08
N LYS A 39 -16.21 14.71 12.74
CA LYS A 39 -16.81 15.62 13.73
C LYS A 39 -17.64 14.91 14.80
N LYS A 40 -18.31 13.81 14.42
CA LYS A 40 -19.21 13.05 15.31
C LYS A 40 -18.50 12.02 16.19
N ILE A 41 -17.20 11.82 16.02
CA ILE A 41 -16.41 10.88 16.81
C ILE A 41 -16.24 11.42 18.22
N LYS A 42 -16.44 10.56 19.21
CA LYS A 42 -16.46 10.91 20.63
C LYS A 42 -15.13 10.62 21.33
N LYS A 43 -14.94 11.19 22.48
CA LYS A 43 -13.82 10.85 23.37
C LYS A 43 -13.84 9.34 23.70
N ASN A 44 -12.66 8.72 23.71
CA ASN A 44 -12.39 7.29 23.90
C ASN A 44 -12.79 6.38 22.72
N ASP A 45 -13.30 6.94 21.61
CA ASP A 45 -13.43 6.16 20.37
C ASP A 45 -12.05 5.87 19.76
N TRP A 46 -11.98 4.77 19.01
CA TRP A 46 -10.81 4.40 18.20
C TRP A 46 -11.09 4.61 16.73
N ILE A 47 -10.12 5.20 16.03
CA ILE A 47 -10.14 5.35 14.58
C ILE A 47 -8.99 4.54 14.01
N TYR A 48 -9.31 3.60 13.11
CA TYR A 48 -8.33 2.83 12.35
C TYR A 48 -8.18 3.43 10.96
N ILE A 49 -6.96 3.77 10.60
CA ILE A 49 -6.62 4.50 9.38
C ILE A 49 -5.69 3.65 8.54
N GLN A 50 -6.12 3.29 7.34
CA GLN A 50 -5.27 2.59 6.39
C GLN A 50 -4.29 3.58 5.74
N PHE A 51 -3.02 3.23 5.71
CA PHE A 51 -1.95 4.05 5.19
C PHE A 51 -1.15 3.30 4.10
N PRO A 52 -0.77 3.89 2.96
CA PRO A 52 -0.66 5.32 2.71
C PRO A 52 -2.00 5.97 2.39
N LEU A 53 -2.07 7.25 2.69
CA LEU A 53 -3.16 8.11 2.27
C LEU A 53 -2.97 8.48 0.79
N LEU A 54 -4.06 8.86 0.15
CA LEU A 54 -4.01 9.34 -1.22
C LEU A 54 -3.37 10.74 -1.30
N GLU A 55 -3.85 11.61 -2.15
CA GLU A 55 -3.22 12.90 -2.42
C GLU A 55 -3.57 13.99 -1.38
N HIS A 56 -2.75 15.04 -1.31
CA HIS A 56 -2.97 16.27 -0.54
C HIS A 56 -3.09 16.10 0.99
N THR A 57 -2.26 15.25 1.57
CA THR A 57 -2.36 14.81 2.97
C THR A 57 -1.34 15.44 3.93
N MET A 58 -0.63 16.53 3.53
CA MET A 58 0.38 17.17 4.39
C MET A 58 -0.14 17.60 5.77
N LEU A 59 -1.41 17.96 5.88
CA LEU A 59 -2.03 18.36 7.15
C LEU A 59 -2.58 17.18 7.97
N PHE A 60 -2.38 15.95 7.51
CA PHE A 60 -2.89 14.76 8.20
C PHE A 60 -2.30 14.60 9.61
N SER A 61 -1.03 14.84 9.79
CA SER A 61 -0.40 14.76 11.11
C SER A 61 -1.00 15.78 12.12
N LEU A 62 -1.42 16.93 11.65
CA LEU A 62 -2.14 17.92 12.44
C LEU A 62 -3.55 17.41 12.82
N LEU A 63 -4.23 16.75 11.90
CA LEU A 63 -5.52 16.13 12.18
C LEU A 63 -5.39 15.07 13.27
N ILE A 64 -4.44 14.14 13.14
CA ILE A 64 -4.16 13.11 14.15
C ILE A 64 -3.91 13.75 15.51
N LYS A 65 -3.00 14.75 15.58
CA LYS A 65 -2.71 15.46 16.83
C LYS A 65 -3.96 16.11 17.47
N ASN A 66 -4.86 16.64 16.64
CA ASN A 66 -6.10 17.25 17.13
C ASN A 66 -7.10 16.20 17.65
N LEU A 67 -7.19 15.03 17.01
CA LEU A 67 -8.02 13.92 17.46
C LEU A 67 -7.51 13.39 18.81
N GLU A 68 -6.23 13.11 18.92
CA GLU A 68 -5.59 12.64 20.17
C GLU A 68 -5.79 13.65 21.33
N LYS A 69 -5.67 14.96 21.06
CA LYS A 69 -5.97 16.00 22.08
C LYS A 69 -7.42 16.01 22.55
N ARG A 70 -8.35 15.57 21.71
CA ARG A 70 -9.77 15.41 22.06
C ARG A 70 -10.04 14.12 22.82
N GLY A 71 -9.02 13.29 23.06
CA GLY A 71 -9.12 11.97 23.68
C GLY A 71 -9.72 10.91 22.74
N ILE A 72 -9.57 11.09 21.43
CA ILE A 72 -9.92 10.13 20.42
C ILE A 72 -8.63 9.40 20.02
N HIS A 73 -8.61 8.09 20.13
CA HIS A 73 -7.44 7.29 19.83
C HIS A 73 -7.35 6.97 18.36
N THR A 74 -6.14 7.09 17.80
CA THR A 74 -5.89 6.79 16.39
C THR A 74 -4.91 5.64 16.24
N SER A 75 -5.24 4.68 15.39
CA SER A 75 -4.36 3.57 15.00
C SER A 75 -4.10 3.62 13.50
N ILE A 76 -2.84 3.62 13.10
CA ILE A 76 -2.44 3.64 11.70
C ILE A 76 -2.02 2.23 11.28
N ILE A 77 -2.72 1.66 10.31
CA ILE A 77 -2.39 0.37 9.69
C ILE A 77 -1.53 0.67 8.47
N ILE A 78 -0.29 0.25 8.52
CA ILE A 78 0.68 0.52 7.43
C ILE A 78 0.59 -0.58 6.39
N HIS A 79 0.34 -0.19 5.12
CA HIS A 79 0.50 -1.06 3.96
C HIS A 79 1.79 -0.75 3.20
N ASP A 80 2.18 0.53 3.16
CA ASP A 80 3.41 0.98 2.52
C ASP A 80 3.87 2.30 3.17
N VAL A 81 5.19 2.55 3.16
CA VAL A 81 5.78 3.77 3.70
C VAL A 81 6.82 4.31 2.73
N GLU A 82 6.52 5.45 2.15
CA GLU A 82 7.40 6.10 1.18
C GLU A 82 8.75 6.48 1.83
N ALA A 83 8.73 6.95 3.07
CA ALA A 83 9.94 7.31 3.81
C ALA A 83 10.89 6.13 4.06
N ILE A 84 10.38 4.89 4.18
CA ILE A 84 11.23 3.69 4.26
C ILE A 84 11.83 3.40 2.89
N ARG A 85 11.00 3.37 1.85
CA ARG A 85 11.40 3.06 0.46
C ARG A 85 12.51 3.99 -0.05
N PHE A 86 12.47 5.25 0.34
CA PHE A 86 13.46 6.25 -0.09
C PHE A 86 14.58 6.57 0.90
N THR A 87 14.63 5.87 2.04
CA THR A 87 15.68 6.10 3.04
C THR A 87 17.08 5.81 2.48
N LEU A 88 17.19 4.83 1.59
CA LEU A 88 18.47 4.42 0.99
C LEU A 88 18.79 5.16 -0.32
N ARG A 89 17.93 6.06 -0.77
CA ARG A 89 18.10 6.78 -2.03
C ARG A 89 18.63 8.19 -1.80
N ASN A 90 19.73 8.52 -2.45
CA ASN A 90 20.35 9.85 -2.37
C ASN A 90 19.72 10.87 -3.33
N ASP A 91 19.03 10.40 -4.37
CA ASP A 91 18.43 11.19 -5.45
C ASP A 91 17.06 11.80 -5.12
N VAL A 92 16.58 11.63 -3.88
CA VAL A 92 15.25 12.13 -3.48
C VAL A 92 15.29 13.65 -3.28
N PRO A 93 14.43 14.43 -3.97
CA PRO A 93 14.37 15.88 -3.82
C PRO A 93 14.06 16.31 -2.38
N LEU A 94 14.65 17.43 -1.96
CA LEU A 94 14.45 17.95 -0.59
C LEU A 94 12.97 18.20 -0.26
N SER A 95 12.19 18.71 -1.22
CA SER A 95 10.75 18.91 -1.06
C SER A 95 10.01 17.62 -0.70
N ARG A 96 10.39 16.49 -1.32
CA ARG A 96 9.81 15.18 -1.04
C ARG A 96 10.24 14.68 0.34
N LYS A 97 11.49 14.86 0.73
CA LYS A 97 11.98 14.51 2.09
C LYS A 97 11.22 15.30 3.17
N ILE A 98 10.98 16.59 2.93
CA ILE A 98 10.20 17.43 3.84
C ILE A 98 8.76 16.91 3.93
N ARG A 99 8.12 16.63 2.80
CA ARG A 99 6.74 16.08 2.75
C ARG A 99 6.65 14.77 3.55
N MET A 100 7.52 13.81 3.28
CA MET A 100 7.54 12.52 4.01
C MET A 100 7.70 12.72 5.53
N ARG A 101 8.54 13.66 5.95
CA ARG A 101 8.73 13.96 7.37
C ARG A 101 7.46 14.50 8.03
N PHE A 102 6.75 15.41 7.37
CA PHE A 102 5.53 16.01 7.92
C PHE A 102 4.31 15.13 7.78
N GLU A 103 4.17 14.43 6.68
CA GLU A 103 3.01 13.59 6.38
C GLU A 103 3.08 12.24 7.10
N GLU A 104 4.17 11.49 6.89
CA GLU A 104 4.31 10.13 7.39
C GLU A 104 4.86 10.10 8.81
N ILE A 105 6.13 10.51 9.00
CA ILE A 105 6.83 10.34 10.27
C ILE A 105 6.13 11.10 11.41
N SER A 106 5.64 12.32 11.15
CA SER A 106 4.92 13.09 12.16
C SER A 106 3.56 12.46 12.50
N SER A 107 2.86 11.85 11.54
CA SER A 107 1.62 11.13 11.78
C SER A 107 1.85 9.92 12.67
N PHE A 108 2.88 9.13 12.37
CA PHE A 108 3.27 7.97 13.18
C PHE A 108 3.69 8.37 14.60
N LYS A 109 4.31 9.54 14.77
CA LYS A 109 4.66 10.04 16.11
C LYS A 109 3.44 10.51 16.90
N ASN A 110 2.44 11.07 16.24
CA ASN A 110 1.28 11.67 16.88
C ASN A 110 0.14 10.70 17.17
N CYS A 111 -0.01 9.57 16.46
CA CYS A 111 -1.08 8.60 16.68
C CYS A 111 -0.88 7.80 17.99
N SER A 112 -1.92 7.15 18.50
CA SER A 112 -1.86 6.27 19.67
C SER A 112 -1.15 4.95 19.37
N LYS A 113 -1.46 4.32 18.24
CA LYS A 113 -0.94 3.00 17.86
C LYS A 113 -0.56 2.95 16.37
N ILE A 114 0.36 2.04 16.05
CA ILE A 114 0.77 1.74 14.68
C ILE A 114 0.74 0.23 14.51
N ILE A 115 0.15 -0.22 13.43
CA ILE A 115 0.13 -1.63 13.04
C ILE A 115 1.09 -1.80 11.87
N VAL A 116 2.14 -2.57 12.08
CA VAL A 116 3.23 -2.82 11.12
C VAL A 116 3.24 -4.26 10.62
N HIS A 117 3.89 -4.54 9.49
CA HIS A 117 3.93 -5.88 8.91
C HIS A 117 4.85 -6.84 9.64
N ASN A 118 6.01 -6.38 10.11
CA ASN A 118 7.04 -7.27 10.63
C ASN A 118 8.01 -6.58 11.59
N GLU A 119 8.85 -7.38 12.24
CA GLU A 119 9.87 -6.92 13.19
C GLU A 119 10.93 -6.01 12.54
N LYS A 120 11.27 -6.20 11.27
CA LYS A 120 12.24 -5.35 10.57
C LYS A 120 11.72 -3.92 10.44
N MET A 121 10.45 -3.76 10.02
CA MET A 121 9.78 -2.46 9.94
C MET A 121 9.70 -1.80 11.32
N LYS A 122 9.28 -2.55 12.36
CA LYS A 122 9.20 -2.06 13.74
C LYS A 122 10.55 -1.56 14.25
N SER A 123 11.60 -2.34 14.06
CA SER A 123 12.97 -1.98 14.47
C SER A 123 13.47 -0.76 13.71
N PHE A 124 13.26 -0.71 12.39
CA PHE A 124 13.64 0.44 11.57
C PHE A 124 12.99 1.75 12.06
N MET A 125 11.66 1.73 12.27
CA MET A 125 10.91 2.90 12.74
C MET A 125 11.35 3.35 14.14
N HIS A 126 11.69 2.39 15.00
CA HIS A 126 12.24 2.69 16.32
C HIS A 126 13.61 3.36 16.23
N GLU A 127 14.53 2.75 15.48
CA GLU A 127 15.93 3.20 15.40
C GLU A 127 16.09 4.52 14.65
N LYS A 128 15.42 4.65 13.50
CA LYS A 128 15.58 5.83 12.63
C LYS A 128 14.68 6.99 13.01
N TRP A 129 13.44 6.71 13.41
CA TRP A 129 12.47 7.77 13.69
C TRP A 129 12.17 7.97 15.17
N LYS A 130 12.77 7.13 16.05
CA LYS A 130 12.60 7.20 17.51
C LYS A 130 11.12 7.02 17.92
N ILE A 131 10.39 6.14 17.23
CA ILE A 131 9.05 5.75 17.63
C ILE A 131 9.16 4.66 18.69
N HIS A 132 8.40 4.76 19.77
CA HIS A 132 8.47 3.79 20.87
C HIS A 132 7.94 2.41 20.42
N LYS A 133 8.62 1.34 20.81
CA LYS A 133 8.26 -0.04 20.37
C LYS A 133 6.88 -0.47 20.85
N ASP A 134 6.47 -0.05 22.06
CA ASP A 134 5.15 -0.38 22.65
C ASP A 134 3.97 0.26 21.90
N LYS A 135 4.27 1.24 21.06
CA LYS A 135 3.29 1.89 20.18
C LYS A 135 3.03 1.08 18.91
N MET A 136 3.87 0.09 18.62
CA MET A 136 3.86 -0.65 17.37
C MET A 136 3.50 -2.12 17.62
N ASP A 137 2.38 -2.55 17.05
CA ASP A 137 1.92 -3.93 17.05
C ASP A 137 2.20 -4.55 15.68
N ILE A 138 2.56 -5.84 15.65
CA ILE A 138 2.85 -6.55 14.39
C ILE A 138 1.63 -7.35 13.98
N LEU A 139 1.15 -7.10 12.75
CA LEU A 139 0.05 -7.86 12.17
C LEU A 139 0.52 -9.13 11.46
N GLY A 140 1.72 -9.08 10.87
CA GLY A 140 2.20 -10.14 9.99
C GLY A 140 1.71 -9.97 8.54
N ILE A 141 1.79 -11.04 7.79
CA ILE A 141 1.21 -11.14 6.45
C ILE A 141 -0.25 -11.54 6.62
N PHE A 142 -1.14 -10.85 5.96
CA PHE A 142 -2.57 -11.16 5.93
C PHE A 142 -3.00 -11.43 4.49
N ASP A 143 -3.93 -12.36 4.35
CA ASP A 143 -4.48 -12.76 3.06
C ASP A 143 -5.49 -11.76 2.54
N TYR A 144 -5.71 -11.76 1.21
CA TYR A 144 -6.83 -11.06 0.61
C TYR A 144 -8.13 -11.72 1.05
N LEU A 145 -9.08 -10.90 1.51
CA LEU A 145 -10.45 -11.36 1.71
C LEU A 145 -11.13 -11.49 0.36
N VAL A 146 -11.50 -12.70 0.01
CA VAL A 146 -12.35 -12.99 -1.14
C VAL A 146 -13.79 -13.08 -0.64
N GLU A 147 -14.61 -12.08 -0.95
CA GLU A 147 -15.98 -11.99 -0.42
C GLU A 147 -16.88 -13.13 -0.92
N ASN A 148 -16.66 -13.59 -2.15
CA ASN A 148 -17.43 -14.64 -2.80
C ASN A 148 -16.56 -15.87 -3.09
N TYR A 149 -16.07 -16.51 -2.03
CA TYR A 149 -15.23 -17.69 -2.12
C TYR A 149 -15.99 -18.87 -2.75
N ASN A 150 -15.45 -19.41 -3.83
CA ASN A 150 -15.98 -20.59 -4.53
C ASN A 150 -14.95 -21.73 -4.51
N GLU A 151 -15.19 -22.72 -3.66
CA GLU A 151 -14.29 -23.86 -3.45
C GLU A 151 -14.17 -24.74 -4.69
N GLU A 152 -15.26 -24.98 -5.42
CA GLU A 152 -15.23 -25.77 -6.66
C GLU A 152 -14.34 -25.17 -7.74
N LEU A 153 -14.31 -23.83 -7.85
CA LEU A 153 -13.42 -23.14 -8.79
C LEU A 153 -11.96 -23.24 -8.34
N LEU A 154 -11.69 -23.24 -7.05
CA LEU A 154 -10.34 -23.45 -6.53
C LEU A 154 -9.83 -24.87 -6.78
N GLU A 155 -10.65 -25.87 -6.59
CA GLU A 155 -10.30 -27.27 -6.84
C GLU A 155 -10.00 -27.56 -8.31
N LYS A 156 -10.66 -26.84 -9.22
CA LYS A 156 -10.43 -26.94 -10.66
C LYS A 156 -9.08 -26.35 -11.13
N ARG A 157 -8.36 -25.64 -10.28
CA ARG A 157 -7.05 -25.07 -10.64
C ARG A 157 -6.02 -26.19 -10.86
N ASN A 158 -5.30 -26.09 -11.95
CA ASN A 158 -4.19 -27.00 -12.21
C ASN A 158 -2.92 -26.48 -11.53
N LEU A 159 -2.76 -26.74 -10.24
CA LEU A 159 -1.57 -26.44 -9.47
C LEU A 159 -0.71 -27.68 -9.36
N SER A 160 0.47 -27.66 -9.97
CA SER A 160 1.43 -28.76 -9.94
C SER A 160 2.81 -28.24 -9.64
N ARG A 161 3.56 -28.93 -8.76
CA ARG A 161 4.97 -28.61 -8.47
C ARG A 161 5.89 -28.64 -9.70
N LYS A 162 5.46 -29.29 -10.77
CA LYS A 162 6.15 -29.36 -12.06
C LYS A 162 5.59 -28.37 -13.10
N GLY A 163 4.58 -27.61 -12.75
CA GLY A 163 3.97 -26.60 -13.63
C GLY A 163 4.84 -25.36 -13.81
N PRO A 164 4.43 -24.45 -14.70
CA PRO A 164 5.11 -23.16 -14.89
C PRO A 164 5.16 -22.33 -13.61
N VAL A 165 6.19 -21.51 -13.48
CA VAL A 165 6.30 -20.52 -12.38
C VAL A 165 5.30 -19.39 -12.62
N ILE A 166 4.57 -18.98 -11.60
CA ILE A 166 3.57 -17.93 -11.68
C ILE A 166 4.19 -16.58 -11.35
N ILE A 167 4.00 -15.59 -12.22
CA ILE A 167 4.34 -14.18 -11.96
C ILE A 167 3.06 -13.37 -12.13
N ALA A 168 2.63 -12.68 -11.06
CA ALA A 168 1.39 -11.88 -11.08
C ALA A 168 1.66 -10.44 -10.61
N GLY A 169 1.12 -9.45 -11.34
CA GLY A 169 1.21 -8.04 -10.94
C GLY A 169 1.31 -7.05 -12.10
N ALA A 170 1.95 -5.91 -11.84
CA ALA A 170 2.22 -4.91 -12.88
C ALA A 170 3.50 -5.28 -13.65
N LEU A 171 3.33 -5.73 -14.89
CA LEU A 171 4.39 -6.32 -15.73
C LEU A 171 5.17 -5.30 -16.59
N SER A 172 5.02 -4.01 -16.31
CA SER A 172 5.77 -2.98 -17.03
C SER A 172 7.28 -3.07 -16.76
N LYS A 173 8.10 -2.73 -17.77
CA LYS A 173 9.57 -2.82 -17.68
C LYS A 173 10.18 -2.15 -16.45
N HIS A 174 9.66 -1.01 -16.04
CA HIS A 174 10.18 -0.28 -14.87
C HIS A 174 9.78 -0.90 -13.52
N LYS A 175 8.79 -1.79 -13.48
CA LYS A 175 8.35 -2.49 -12.26
C LYS A 175 8.74 -3.96 -12.22
N ALA A 176 8.80 -4.58 -13.38
CA ALA A 176 9.05 -6.01 -13.53
C ALA A 176 10.07 -6.30 -14.66
N GLY A 177 11.12 -5.49 -14.77
CA GLY A 177 12.13 -5.62 -15.81
C GLY A 177 12.80 -6.99 -15.86
N TYR A 178 12.86 -7.69 -14.74
CA TYR A 178 13.39 -9.06 -14.64
C TYR A 178 12.66 -10.09 -15.50
N ILE A 179 11.37 -9.87 -15.83
CA ILE A 179 10.59 -10.82 -16.65
C ILE A 179 11.08 -10.93 -18.09
N TYR A 180 11.91 -9.99 -18.54
CA TYR A 180 12.53 -10.02 -19.86
C TYR A 180 13.89 -10.71 -19.88
N ASN A 181 14.37 -11.18 -18.71
CA ASN A 181 15.63 -11.90 -18.52
C ASN A 181 15.44 -13.16 -17.66
N LEU A 182 14.31 -13.84 -17.82
CA LEU A 182 14.01 -15.05 -17.08
C LEU A 182 14.88 -16.22 -17.54
N PRO A 183 15.22 -17.17 -16.65
CA PRO A 183 16.03 -18.34 -17.01
C PRO A 183 15.30 -19.24 -17.98
N GLU A 184 16.01 -19.75 -19.01
CA GLU A 184 15.43 -20.55 -20.08
C GLU A 184 15.00 -21.98 -19.66
N ASN A 185 15.52 -22.48 -18.55
CA ASN A 185 15.22 -23.82 -18.06
C ASN A 185 13.88 -23.96 -17.31
N CYS A 186 13.11 -22.88 -17.23
CA CYS A 186 11.80 -22.85 -16.58
C CYS A 186 10.77 -22.22 -17.53
N ASN A 187 9.52 -22.64 -17.39
CA ASN A 187 8.39 -21.99 -18.05
C ASN A 187 7.67 -21.07 -17.07
N PHE A 188 7.15 -19.94 -17.57
CA PHE A 188 6.52 -18.92 -16.76
C PHE A 188 5.13 -18.57 -17.28
N ASN A 189 4.16 -18.51 -16.36
CA ASN A 189 2.84 -17.93 -16.62
C ASN A 189 2.77 -16.53 -16.05
N LEU A 190 2.52 -15.55 -16.89
CA LEU A 190 2.47 -14.13 -16.53
C LEU A 190 1.02 -13.66 -16.46
N TYR A 191 0.65 -13.10 -15.30
CA TYR A 191 -0.67 -12.56 -15.00
C TYR A 191 -0.56 -11.08 -14.63
N GLY A 192 -1.20 -10.19 -15.38
CA GLY A 192 -1.19 -8.78 -15.02
C GLY A 192 -1.29 -7.83 -16.19
N ILE A 193 -1.06 -6.55 -15.88
CA ILE A 193 -1.21 -5.43 -16.84
C ILE A 193 0.13 -4.91 -17.32
N ASN A 194 0.11 -4.21 -18.46
CA ASN A 194 1.26 -3.51 -19.07
C ASN A 194 2.43 -4.44 -19.50
N PHE A 195 2.10 -5.65 -19.95
CA PHE A 195 3.09 -6.58 -20.50
C PHE A 195 3.46 -6.23 -21.94
N GLU A 196 4.78 -6.14 -22.23
CA GLU A 196 5.32 -5.87 -23.55
C GLU A 196 5.72 -7.20 -24.24
N ARG A 197 4.79 -7.80 -24.95
CA ARG A 197 4.94 -9.16 -25.54
C ARG A 197 6.15 -9.29 -26.49
N GLU A 198 6.46 -8.25 -27.23
CA GLU A 198 7.54 -8.25 -28.23
C GLU A 198 8.94 -8.43 -27.62
N LYS A 199 9.07 -8.17 -26.32
CA LYS A 199 10.34 -8.27 -25.57
C LYS A 199 10.44 -9.52 -24.71
N ALA A 200 9.41 -10.35 -24.73
CA ALA A 200 9.32 -11.51 -23.84
C ALA A 200 10.18 -12.67 -24.30
N SER A 201 10.71 -13.43 -23.36
CA SER A 201 11.41 -14.70 -23.63
C SER A 201 10.41 -15.75 -24.15
N SER A 202 10.88 -16.67 -24.99
CA SER A 202 10.05 -17.73 -25.60
C SER A 202 9.41 -18.69 -24.60
N ASN A 203 9.96 -18.77 -23.39
CA ASN A 203 9.47 -19.60 -22.28
C ASN A 203 8.44 -18.90 -21.40
N THR A 204 7.92 -17.73 -21.83
CA THR A 204 6.86 -17.00 -21.13
C THR A 204 5.52 -17.13 -21.83
N ASN A 205 4.49 -17.46 -21.06
CA ASN A 205 3.11 -17.50 -21.50
C ASN A 205 2.31 -16.37 -20.80
N TYR A 206 1.88 -15.39 -21.57
CA TYR A 206 1.01 -14.34 -21.03
C TYR A 206 -0.44 -14.80 -21.01
N VAL A 207 -0.96 -15.00 -19.83
CA VAL A 207 -2.32 -15.52 -19.61
C VAL A 207 -3.36 -14.39 -19.64
N GLY A 208 -3.02 -13.21 -19.13
CA GLY A 208 -3.91 -12.06 -19.14
C GLY A 208 -3.93 -11.27 -17.84
N ALA A 209 -4.79 -10.27 -17.79
CA ALA A 209 -5.09 -9.48 -16.61
C ALA A 209 -6.46 -9.87 -16.06
N PHE A 210 -6.54 -10.08 -14.76
CA PHE A 210 -7.75 -10.47 -14.06
C PHE A 210 -8.02 -9.50 -12.89
N ASN A 211 -9.27 -9.32 -12.53
CA ASN A 211 -9.61 -8.66 -11.27
C ASN A 211 -9.01 -9.46 -10.09
N PRO A 212 -8.62 -8.80 -8.98
CA PRO A 212 -8.04 -9.48 -7.82
C PRO A 212 -8.89 -10.66 -7.30
N GLU A 213 -10.22 -10.53 -7.33
CA GLU A 213 -11.15 -11.57 -6.91
C GLU A 213 -11.19 -12.79 -7.87
N GLU A 214 -10.92 -12.57 -9.16
CA GLU A 214 -10.90 -13.60 -10.18
C GLU A 214 -9.53 -14.25 -10.31
N LEU A 215 -8.46 -13.50 -10.03
CA LEU A 215 -7.08 -13.95 -10.21
C LEU A 215 -6.83 -15.30 -9.50
N ILE A 216 -7.30 -15.43 -8.26
CA ILE A 216 -7.10 -16.63 -7.45
C ILE A 216 -7.64 -17.91 -8.13
N TYR A 217 -8.70 -17.80 -8.92
CA TYR A 217 -9.30 -18.94 -9.62
C TYR A 217 -8.61 -19.24 -10.97
N ASN A 218 -7.90 -18.29 -11.53
CA ASN A 218 -7.26 -18.38 -12.82
C ASN A 218 -5.76 -18.72 -12.75
N LEU A 219 -5.15 -18.72 -11.57
CA LEU A 219 -3.74 -19.06 -11.40
C LEU A 219 -3.51 -20.55 -11.74
N GLN A 220 -2.60 -20.81 -12.67
CA GLN A 220 -2.19 -22.16 -13.07
C GLN A 220 -0.66 -22.24 -13.11
N GLY A 221 -0.10 -23.21 -12.41
CA GLY A 221 1.34 -23.38 -12.34
C GLY A 221 1.83 -24.04 -11.07
N SER A 222 3.09 -23.81 -10.71
CA SER A 222 3.76 -24.45 -9.58
C SER A 222 3.78 -23.56 -8.33
N PHE A 223 4.53 -22.48 -8.36
CA PHE A 223 4.70 -21.53 -7.27
C PHE A 223 4.80 -20.11 -7.81
N GLY A 224 4.52 -19.14 -6.94
CA GLY A 224 4.62 -17.72 -7.28
C GLY A 224 6.05 -17.20 -7.15
N LEU A 225 6.53 -16.47 -8.14
CA LEU A 225 7.72 -15.65 -8.05
C LEU A 225 7.32 -14.22 -7.75
N VAL A 226 7.80 -13.70 -6.63
CA VAL A 226 7.62 -12.29 -6.23
C VAL A 226 8.98 -11.61 -6.26
N TRP A 227 9.07 -10.52 -6.97
CA TRP A 227 10.25 -9.66 -6.99
C TRP A 227 10.01 -8.45 -6.10
N ASP A 228 10.92 -8.18 -5.17
CA ASP A 228 10.81 -7.06 -4.23
C ASP A 228 11.33 -5.73 -4.77
N GLY A 229 11.74 -5.73 -6.03
CA GLY A 229 12.30 -4.58 -6.72
C GLY A 229 13.82 -4.46 -6.53
N ASP A 230 14.42 -3.61 -7.34
CA ASP A 230 15.82 -3.21 -7.16
C ASP A 230 15.86 -2.21 -6.00
N SER A 231 16.38 -2.67 -4.87
CA SER A 231 16.63 -1.86 -3.68
C SER A 231 17.84 -0.94 -3.87
#